data_d3cc812269d2bb8dbde21fddbe617857
#
_entry.id   d3cc812269d2bb8dbde21fddbe617857
#
_cell.length_a   1.000
_cell.length_b   1.000
_cell.length_c   1.000
_cell.angle_alpha   90.00
_cell.angle_beta   90.00
_cell.angle_gamma   90.00
#
_symmetry.space_group_name_H-M   'P 1'
#
loop_
_entity.id
_entity.type
_entity.pdbx_description
1 polymer ?
#
loop_
_entity_poly.entity_id
_entity_poly.type
_entity_poly.pdbx_seq_one_letter_code
_entity_poly.pdbx_strand_id
1 'polypeptide(L)'
;FGSTLSDGSGTYLLDKLDGLSTELGFAEYTDGSKSLVDVFAITLALMVGTAGLPPVIVRFFTVKRVRDARKSAGLALLFIAILYTTAPAVAVFARTNLIETVSGKEYDKMPEWFSRWEATGLIGHEDKNGDGIIQYVANPEVNELSVDRDIMVLANPEVADLPAWVIGLIAAGGLAAALSTGCNCGLFWN
;
A
#
# COMPACT_ATOMS: atom_id res chain seq x y z
N PHE A 1 -10.09 7.02 -9.33
CA PHE A 1 -9.29 7.17 -10.52
C PHE A 1 -9.83 8.19 -11.54
N GLY A 2 -11.03 8.60 -11.58
CA GLY A 2 -11.58 9.61 -12.50
C GLY A 2 -12.05 10.89 -11.82
N SER A 3 -11.72 11.10 -10.55
CA SER A 3 -12.08 12.32 -9.84
C SER A 3 -10.94 13.32 -9.89
N THR A 4 -11.25 14.57 -10.24
CA THR A 4 -10.33 15.68 -10.09
C THR A 4 -10.10 15.96 -8.61
N LEU A 5 -8.90 16.40 -8.27
CA LEU A 5 -8.56 16.83 -6.92
C LEU A 5 -9.43 18.02 -6.49
N SER A 6 -9.77 18.06 -5.21
CA SER A 6 -10.54 19.14 -4.61
C SER A 6 -9.72 20.44 -4.42
N ASP A 7 -8.44 20.43 -4.78
CA ASP A 7 -7.53 21.58 -4.70
C ASP A 7 -7.75 22.66 -5.77
N GLY A 8 -8.72 22.45 -6.66
CA GLY A 8 -9.05 23.37 -7.74
C GLY A 8 -8.13 23.33 -8.95
N SER A 9 -7.12 22.46 -8.97
CA SER A 9 -6.18 22.33 -10.10
C SER A 9 -6.81 21.71 -11.34
N GLY A 10 -7.92 20.98 -11.19
CA GLY A 10 -8.57 20.24 -12.27
C GLY A 10 -7.79 19.04 -12.78
N THR A 11 -6.68 18.67 -12.14
CA THR A 11 -5.85 17.53 -12.50
C THR A 11 -6.34 16.25 -11.85
N TYR A 12 -6.13 15.11 -12.51
CA TYR A 12 -6.42 13.81 -11.92
C TYR A 12 -5.32 13.44 -10.92
N LEU A 13 -5.68 12.69 -9.90
CA LEU A 13 -4.75 12.27 -8.84
C LEU A 13 -3.52 11.51 -9.37
N LEU A 14 -3.72 10.67 -10.39
CA LEU A 14 -2.61 9.94 -11.04
C LEU A 14 -1.66 10.89 -11.76
N ASP A 15 -2.17 11.85 -12.51
CA ASP A 15 -1.36 12.84 -13.22
C ASP A 15 -0.54 13.70 -12.23
N LYS A 16 -1.14 14.03 -11.08
CA LYS A 16 -0.43 14.73 -10.00
C LYS A 16 0.71 13.87 -9.43
N LEU A 17 0.45 12.58 -9.17
CA LEU A 17 1.47 11.68 -8.65
C LEU A 17 2.62 11.47 -9.65
N ASP A 18 2.30 11.33 -10.95
CA ASP A 18 3.30 11.20 -11.99
C ASP A 18 4.15 12.48 -12.12
N GLY A 19 3.51 13.66 -12.05
CA GLY A 19 4.21 14.94 -12.00
C GLY A 19 5.17 15.05 -10.82
N LEU A 20 4.70 14.78 -9.61
CA LEU A 20 5.53 14.77 -8.39
C LEU A 20 6.66 13.75 -8.47
N SER A 21 6.39 12.57 -9.02
CA SER A 21 7.41 11.54 -9.19
C SER A 21 8.50 11.99 -10.15
N THR A 22 8.13 12.60 -11.26
CA THR A 22 9.07 13.13 -12.27
C THR A 22 9.92 14.27 -11.72
N GLU A 23 9.32 15.20 -10.97
CA GLU A 23 10.03 16.32 -10.31
C GLU A 23 11.10 15.82 -9.32
N LEU A 24 10.82 14.72 -8.62
CA LEU A 24 11.74 14.10 -7.67
C LEU A 24 12.72 13.10 -8.34
N GLY A 25 12.65 12.94 -9.67
CA GLY A 25 13.51 12.05 -10.45
C GLY A 25 13.12 10.58 -10.39
N PHE A 26 11.97 10.23 -9.79
CA PHE A 26 11.43 8.87 -9.83
C PHE A 26 10.77 8.59 -11.18
N ALA A 27 10.72 7.30 -11.55
CA ALA A 27 9.90 6.86 -12.68
C ALA A 27 8.42 7.16 -12.42
N GLU A 28 7.70 7.52 -13.48
CA GLU A 28 6.26 7.73 -13.41
C GLU A 28 5.55 6.49 -12.88
N TYR A 29 4.54 6.68 -12.04
CA TYR A 29 3.82 5.57 -11.44
C TYR A 29 3.02 4.76 -12.47
N THR A 30 2.57 5.44 -13.53
CA THR A 30 1.81 4.83 -14.61
C THR A 30 2.69 4.27 -15.73
N ASP A 31 3.99 4.57 -15.74
CA ASP A 31 4.91 4.01 -16.72
C ASP A 31 5.15 2.52 -16.45
N GLY A 32 4.77 1.70 -17.43
CA GLY A 32 4.87 0.25 -17.33
C GLY A 32 6.31 -0.24 -17.40
N SER A 33 6.97 -0.42 -16.27
CA SER A 33 8.34 -0.91 -16.17
C SER A 33 8.54 -2.38 -16.58
N LYS A 34 7.45 -3.14 -16.78
CA LYS A 34 7.50 -4.58 -17.10
C LYS A 34 6.99 -4.86 -18.50
N SER A 35 7.64 -5.81 -19.18
CA SER A 35 7.18 -6.26 -20.49
C SER A 35 5.80 -6.93 -20.42
N LEU A 36 5.05 -6.92 -21.51
CA LEU A 36 3.74 -7.58 -21.59
C LEU A 36 3.84 -9.08 -21.25
N VAL A 37 4.93 -9.72 -21.66
CA VAL A 37 5.19 -11.14 -21.40
C VAL A 37 5.41 -11.39 -19.91
N ASP A 38 6.16 -10.52 -19.23
CA ASP A 38 6.38 -10.63 -17.78
C ASP A 38 5.07 -10.45 -17.00
N VAL A 39 4.25 -9.47 -17.38
CA VAL A 39 2.94 -9.25 -16.77
C VAL A 39 2.04 -10.48 -16.96
N PHE A 40 2.01 -11.04 -18.16
CA PHE A 40 1.26 -12.27 -18.46
C PHE A 40 1.78 -13.46 -17.63
N ALA A 41 3.09 -13.66 -17.58
CA ALA A 41 3.70 -14.76 -16.83
C ALA A 41 3.42 -14.65 -15.33
N ILE A 42 3.55 -13.46 -14.74
CA ILE A 42 3.25 -13.19 -13.34
C ILE A 42 1.76 -13.44 -13.05
N THR A 43 0.87 -12.94 -13.90
CA THR A 43 -0.57 -13.13 -13.75
C THR A 43 -0.93 -14.60 -13.81
N LEU A 44 -0.42 -15.35 -14.78
CA LEU A 44 -0.65 -16.78 -14.92
C LEU A 44 -0.13 -17.56 -13.69
N ALA A 45 1.07 -17.25 -13.24
CA ALA A 45 1.67 -17.90 -12.06
C ALA A 45 0.83 -17.66 -10.79
N LEU A 46 0.36 -16.42 -10.59
CA LEU A 46 -0.52 -16.08 -9.46
C LEU A 46 -1.87 -16.77 -9.56
N MET A 47 -2.48 -16.84 -10.75
CA MET A 47 -3.75 -17.52 -10.94
C MET A 47 -3.65 -19.03 -10.65
N VAL A 48 -2.63 -19.69 -11.17
CA VAL A 48 -2.39 -21.12 -10.95
C VAL A 48 -2.01 -21.39 -9.49
N GLY A 49 -1.14 -20.57 -8.92
CA GLY A 49 -0.71 -20.68 -7.52
C GLY A 49 -1.86 -20.53 -6.54
N THR A 50 -2.72 -19.53 -6.72
CA THR A 50 -3.88 -19.32 -5.84
C THR A 50 -4.93 -20.41 -5.99
N ALA A 51 -5.14 -20.93 -7.20
CA ALA A 51 -6.08 -22.04 -7.44
C ALA A 51 -5.63 -23.35 -6.77
N GLY A 52 -4.31 -23.56 -6.61
CA GLY A 52 -3.73 -24.74 -5.97
C GLY A 52 -3.60 -24.66 -4.45
N LEU A 53 -3.95 -23.53 -3.82
CA LEU A 53 -3.82 -23.40 -2.36
C LEU A 53 -4.78 -24.31 -1.60
N PRO A 54 -4.27 -25.18 -0.68
CA PRO A 54 -5.10 -26.10 0.10
C PRO A 54 -6.27 -25.43 0.82
N PRO A 55 -6.15 -24.23 1.46
CA PRO A 55 -7.27 -23.58 2.13
C PRO A 55 -8.43 -23.22 1.18
N VAL A 56 -8.13 -22.94 -0.09
CA VAL A 56 -9.14 -22.65 -1.10
C VAL A 56 -9.90 -23.92 -1.47
N ILE A 57 -9.17 -25.02 -1.68
CA ILE A 57 -9.74 -26.32 -2.07
C ILE A 57 -10.60 -26.88 -0.94
N VAL A 58 -10.12 -26.85 0.31
CA VAL A 58 -10.85 -27.37 1.49
C VAL A 58 -12.20 -26.68 1.67
N ARG A 59 -12.32 -25.39 1.38
CA ARG A 59 -13.58 -24.66 1.48
C ARG A 59 -14.68 -25.23 0.58
N PHE A 60 -14.34 -25.80 -0.57
CA PHE A 60 -15.32 -26.44 -1.45
C PHE A 60 -15.82 -27.78 -0.90
N PHE A 61 -15.01 -28.49 -0.12
CA PHE A 61 -15.39 -29.77 0.50
C PHE A 61 -16.21 -29.64 1.78
N THR A 62 -16.12 -28.48 2.46
CA THR A 62 -16.84 -28.25 3.73
C THR A 62 -18.29 -27.80 3.53
N VAL A 63 -18.70 -27.49 2.31
CA VAL A 63 -20.04 -26.97 2.00
C VAL A 63 -21.00 -28.12 1.68
N LYS A 64 -22.17 -28.14 2.35
CA LYS A 64 -23.15 -29.22 2.21
C LYS A 64 -23.85 -29.30 0.84
N ARG A 65 -23.95 -28.19 0.13
CA ARG A 65 -24.65 -28.10 -1.16
C ARG A 65 -23.83 -27.29 -2.19
N VAL A 66 -23.80 -27.76 -3.43
CA VAL A 66 -23.14 -27.06 -4.56
C VAL A 66 -23.67 -25.63 -4.75
N ARG A 67 -24.97 -25.41 -4.49
CA ARG A 67 -25.58 -24.06 -4.56
C ARG A 67 -24.95 -23.08 -3.57
N ASP A 68 -24.62 -23.54 -2.36
CA ASP A 68 -24.01 -22.70 -1.32
C ASP A 68 -22.54 -22.43 -1.64
N ALA A 69 -21.84 -23.39 -2.25
CA ALA A 69 -20.47 -23.20 -2.76
C ALA A 69 -20.44 -22.09 -3.83
N ARG A 70 -21.38 -22.11 -4.78
CA ARG A 70 -21.46 -21.06 -5.82
C ARG A 70 -21.76 -19.68 -5.24
N LYS A 71 -22.66 -19.56 -4.27
CA LYS A 71 -22.95 -18.29 -3.58
C LYS A 71 -21.73 -17.78 -2.83
N SER A 72 -21.05 -18.65 -2.09
CA SER A 72 -19.84 -18.29 -1.36
C SER A 72 -18.73 -17.81 -2.31
N ALA A 73 -18.52 -18.50 -3.43
CA ALA A 73 -17.55 -18.10 -4.44
C ALA A 73 -17.91 -16.71 -5.05
N GLY A 74 -19.18 -16.48 -5.36
CA GLY A 74 -19.66 -15.21 -5.90
C GLY A 74 -19.44 -14.05 -4.93
N LEU A 75 -19.76 -14.24 -3.64
CA LEU A 75 -19.49 -13.23 -2.59
C LEU A 75 -18.00 -13.01 -2.40
N ALA A 76 -17.18 -14.07 -2.39
CA ALA A 76 -15.74 -13.93 -2.29
C ALA A 76 -15.17 -13.11 -3.45
N LEU A 77 -15.59 -13.39 -4.69
CA LEU A 77 -15.18 -12.62 -5.87
C LEU A 77 -15.59 -11.14 -5.76
N LEU A 78 -16.79 -10.85 -5.26
CA LEU A 78 -17.25 -9.47 -5.04
C LEU A 78 -16.34 -8.73 -4.06
N PHE A 79 -16.03 -9.34 -2.90
CA PHE A 79 -15.15 -8.71 -1.91
C PHE A 79 -13.72 -8.58 -2.41
N ILE A 80 -13.22 -9.56 -3.15
CA ILE A 80 -11.90 -9.49 -3.79
C ILE A 80 -11.86 -8.35 -4.81
N ALA A 81 -12.89 -8.22 -5.65
CA ALA A 81 -12.97 -7.14 -6.63
C ALA A 81 -12.96 -5.76 -5.96
N ILE A 82 -13.72 -5.58 -4.87
CA ILE A 82 -13.72 -4.34 -4.09
C ILE A 82 -12.31 -4.07 -3.54
N LEU A 83 -11.68 -5.07 -2.91
CA LEU A 83 -10.35 -4.94 -2.33
C LEU A 83 -9.30 -4.54 -3.38
N TYR A 84 -9.25 -5.25 -4.51
CA TYR A 84 -8.27 -4.98 -5.57
C TYR A 84 -8.55 -3.67 -6.34
N THR A 85 -9.76 -3.13 -6.25
CA THR A 85 -10.06 -1.81 -6.81
C THR A 85 -9.67 -0.69 -5.85
N THR A 86 -9.83 -0.90 -4.55
CA THR A 86 -9.51 0.13 -3.54
C THR A 86 -8.02 0.18 -3.19
N ALA A 87 -7.31 -0.95 -3.19
CA ALA A 87 -5.89 -1.00 -2.80
C ALA A 87 -4.99 -0.08 -3.64
N PRO A 88 -5.06 -0.06 -4.98
CA PRO A 88 -4.26 0.88 -5.79
C PRO A 88 -4.60 2.34 -5.51
N ALA A 89 -5.88 2.66 -5.26
CA ALA A 89 -6.28 4.02 -4.90
C ALA A 89 -5.64 4.47 -3.59
N VAL A 90 -5.70 3.61 -2.56
CA VAL A 90 -5.04 3.88 -1.27
C VAL A 90 -3.53 4.06 -1.43
N ALA A 91 -2.88 3.25 -2.25
CA ALA A 91 -1.44 3.35 -2.51
C ALA A 91 -1.07 4.69 -3.16
N VAL A 92 -1.84 5.16 -4.14
CA VAL A 92 -1.62 6.46 -4.80
C VAL A 92 -1.80 7.61 -3.80
N PHE A 93 -2.88 7.60 -3.02
CA PHE A 93 -3.11 8.61 -1.98
C PHE A 93 -2.00 8.61 -0.93
N ALA A 94 -1.60 7.44 -0.43
CA ALA A 94 -0.56 7.31 0.57
C ALA A 94 0.77 7.91 0.08
N ARG A 95 1.16 7.59 -1.16
CA ARG A 95 2.40 8.10 -1.74
C ARG A 95 2.34 9.61 -1.99
N THR A 96 1.24 10.12 -2.51
CA THR A 96 1.06 11.57 -2.72
C THR A 96 1.12 12.32 -1.39
N ASN A 97 0.38 11.86 -0.38
CA ASN A 97 0.37 12.48 0.95
C ASN A 97 1.76 12.47 1.60
N LEU A 98 2.48 11.35 1.49
CA LEU A 98 3.83 11.26 2.05
C LEU A 98 4.76 12.28 1.39
N ILE A 99 4.78 12.35 0.06
CA ILE A 99 5.63 13.29 -0.68
C ILE A 99 5.29 14.74 -0.29
N GLU A 100 4.03 15.12 -0.28
CA GLU A 100 3.59 16.48 0.05
C GLU A 100 3.84 16.86 1.51
N THR A 101 3.83 15.89 2.42
CA THR A 101 3.99 16.16 3.85
C THR A 101 5.45 16.20 4.27
N VAL A 102 6.32 15.40 3.63
CA VAL A 102 7.71 15.21 4.10
C VAL A 102 8.72 15.87 3.18
N SER A 103 8.58 15.76 1.84
CA SER A 103 9.57 16.26 0.92
C SER A 103 9.70 17.78 0.96
N GLY A 104 10.93 18.28 1.10
CA GLY A 104 11.23 19.71 1.13
C GLY A 104 10.77 20.43 2.42
N LYS A 105 10.51 19.68 3.51
CA LYS A 105 10.14 20.26 4.80
C LYS A 105 11.30 20.23 5.78
N GLU A 106 11.31 21.19 6.71
CA GLU A 106 12.28 21.23 7.81
C GLU A 106 12.01 20.07 8.78
N TYR A 107 13.04 19.32 9.15
CA TYR A 107 12.95 18.20 10.08
C TYR A 107 12.32 18.57 11.42
N ASP A 108 12.68 19.71 11.97
CA ASP A 108 12.16 20.21 13.27
C ASP A 108 10.66 20.53 13.26
N LYS A 109 10.06 20.68 12.07
CA LYS A 109 8.63 20.98 11.91
C LYS A 109 7.79 19.79 11.47
N MET A 110 8.37 18.56 11.52
CA MET A 110 7.65 17.35 11.15
C MET A 110 6.49 17.06 12.12
N PRO A 111 5.39 16.51 11.62
CA PRO A 111 4.27 16.06 12.45
C PRO A 111 4.71 14.97 13.45
N GLU A 112 3.99 14.83 14.57
CA GLU A 112 4.28 13.82 15.60
C GLU A 112 4.28 12.37 15.09
N TRP A 113 3.51 12.07 14.03
CA TRP A 113 3.51 10.74 13.45
C TRP A 113 4.88 10.39 12.85
N PHE A 114 5.63 11.35 12.32
CA PHE A 114 6.94 11.11 11.73
C PHE A 114 7.93 10.57 12.77
N SER A 115 8.07 11.25 13.90
CA SER A 115 8.97 10.83 14.99
C SER A 115 8.56 9.50 15.62
N ARG A 116 7.25 9.20 15.68
CA ARG A 116 6.77 7.90 16.15
C ARG A 116 7.21 6.75 15.25
N TRP A 117 7.10 6.93 13.94
CA TRP A 117 7.51 5.90 12.98
C TRP A 117 9.02 5.83 12.80
N GLU A 118 9.73 6.94 12.96
CA GLU A 118 11.20 6.96 13.01
C GLU A 118 11.72 6.14 14.21
N ALA A 119 11.09 6.27 15.37
CA ALA A 119 11.42 5.47 16.56
C ALA A 119 11.25 3.95 16.35
N THR A 120 10.41 3.53 15.40
CA THR A 120 10.25 2.11 15.03
C THR A 120 11.32 1.62 14.04
N GLY A 121 12.12 2.53 13.46
CA GLY A 121 13.10 2.24 12.42
C GLY A 121 12.51 1.98 11.02
N LEU A 122 11.20 2.19 10.83
CA LEU A 122 10.52 2.03 9.54
C LEU A 122 10.59 3.29 8.67
N ILE A 123 10.86 4.44 9.29
CA ILE A 123 11.28 5.67 8.61
C ILE A 123 12.68 6.00 9.13
N GLY A 124 13.61 6.27 8.23
CA GLY A 124 14.94 6.74 8.56
C GLY A 124 15.19 8.09 7.89
N HIS A 125 15.77 9.02 8.63
CA HIS A 125 16.21 10.30 8.14
C HIS A 125 17.70 10.46 8.44
N GLU A 126 18.47 10.92 7.45
CA GLU A 126 19.88 11.24 7.57
C GLU A 126 20.16 12.54 6.80
N ASP A 127 20.33 13.63 7.52
CA ASP A 127 20.68 14.93 6.93
C ASP A 127 22.14 14.87 6.42
N LYS A 128 22.30 14.71 5.09
CA LYS A 128 23.61 14.54 4.45
C LYS A 128 24.26 15.86 4.10
N ASN A 129 23.47 16.90 3.85
CA ASN A 129 23.94 18.19 3.41
C ASN A 129 24.02 19.23 4.57
N GLY A 130 23.41 18.95 5.71
CA GLY A 130 23.40 19.81 6.90
C GLY A 130 22.48 21.02 6.81
N ASP A 131 21.46 20.98 5.92
CA ASP A 131 20.51 22.09 5.74
C ASP A 131 19.24 21.97 6.61
N GLY A 132 19.04 20.82 7.26
CA GLY A 132 17.88 20.52 8.10
C GLY A 132 16.57 20.34 7.33
N ILE A 133 16.62 20.20 6.00
CA ILE A 133 15.48 19.98 5.14
C ILE A 133 15.53 18.57 4.59
N ILE A 134 14.40 17.86 4.60
CA ILE A 134 14.34 16.48 4.13
C ILE A 134 14.27 16.45 2.60
N GLN A 135 15.30 15.93 1.96
CA GLN A 135 15.31 15.65 0.52
C GLN A 135 14.86 14.22 0.26
N TYR A 136 13.69 14.08 -0.38
CA TYR A 136 13.18 12.80 -0.84
C TYR A 136 13.24 12.74 -2.37
N VAL A 137 14.31 12.15 -2.89
CA VAL A 137 14.61 12.10 -4.34
C VAL A 137 15.07 10.71 -4.76
N ALA A 138 15.01 10.43 -6.06
CA ALA A 138 15.43 9.12 -6.59
C ALA A 138 16.94 8.87 -6.52
N ASN A 139 17.76 9.94 -6.48
CA ASN A 139 19.21 9.81 -6.40
C ASN A 139 19.65 9.40 -4.99
N PRO A 140 20.24 8.21 -4.77
CA PRO A 140 20.63 7.73 -3.45
C PRO A 140 21.67 8.59 -2.73
N GLU A 141 22.49 9.35 -3.47
CA GLU A 141 23.54 10.20 -2.89
C GLU A 141 22.96 11.45 -2.22
N VAL A 142 21.85 11.96 -2.75
CA VAL A 142 21.18 13.16 -2.29
C VAL A 142 19.96 12.84 -1.43
N ASN A 143 19.42 11.64 -1.58
CA ASN A 143 18.23 11.21 -0.83
C ASN A 143 18.57 11.04 0.66
N GLU A 144 17.80 11.70 1.50
CA GLU A 144 17.95 11.74 2.95
C GLU A 144 16.84 10.99 3.69
N LEU A 145 15.81 10.58 2.97
CA LEU A 145 14.68 9.85 3.54
C LEU A 145 14.68 8.40 3.08
N SER A 146 14.67 7.49 4.03
CA SER A 146 14.43 6.07 3.81
C SER A 146 13.08 5.68 4.40
N VAL A 147 12.19 5.16 3.58
CA VAL A 147 10.85 4.72 3.99
C VAL A 147 10.69 3.24 3.65
N ASP A 148 10.41 2.43 4.67
CA ASP A 148 10.06 1.04 4.46
C ASP A 148 8.71 0.94 3.74
N ARG A 149 8.63 0.09 2.72
CA ARG A 149 7.43 -0.06 1.89
C ARG A 149 6.24 -0.59 2.66
N ASP A 150 6.49 -1.37 3.69
CA ASP A 150 5.46 -2.04 4.48
C ASP A 150 4.69 -1.08 5.40
N ILE A 151 5.31 0.05 5.76
CA ILE A 151 4.68 1.08 6.61
C ILE A 151 3.55 1.81 5.89
N MET A 152 3.60 1.94 4.56
CA MET A 152 2.72 2.84 3.81
C MET A 152 1.22 2.60 4.06
N VAL A 153 0.82 1.35 4.24
CA VAL A 153 -0.59 1.00 4.52
C VAL A 153 -0.99 1.36 5.95
N LEU A 154 -0.11 1.16 6.91
CA LEU A 154 -0.39 1.37 8.33
C LEU A 154 -0.24 2.84 8.74
N ALA A 155 0.74 3.55 8.19
CA ALA A 155 0.97 4.96 8.50
C ALA A 155 0.03 5.91 7.74
N ASN A 156 -0.48 5.50 6.57
CA ASN A 156 -1.31 6.38 5.76
C ASN A 156 -2.50 7.03 6.50
N PRO A 157 -3.23 6.35 7.39
CA PRO A 157 -4.29 6.99 8.17
C PRO A 157 -3.79 8.10 9.10
N GLU A 158 -2.58 7.97 9.65
CA GLU A 158 -1.96 9.01 10.48
C GLU A 158 -1.44 10.16 9.62
N VAL A 159 -0.82 9.86 8.49
CA VAL A 159 -0.35 10.86 7.51
C VAL A 159 -1.51 11.69 6.95
N ALA A 160 -2.68 11.06 6.77
CA ALA A 160 -3.91 11.71 6.30
C ALA A 160 -4.72 12.39 7.44
N ASP A 161 -4.19 12.45 8.67
CA ASP A 161 -4.85 13.02 9.85
C ASP A 161 -6.27 12.48 10.09
N LEU A 162 -6.44 11.17 9.93
CA LEU A 162 -7.72 10.51 10.16
C LEU A 162 -8.00 10.35 11.65
N PRO A 163 -9.29 10.32 12.07
CA PRO A 163 -9.66 10.14 13.46
C PRO A 163 -9.08 8.86 14.08
N ALA A 164 -8.70 8.91 15.36
CA ALA A 164 -8.04 7.81 16.08
C ALA A 164 -8.80 6.46 16.02
N TRP A 165 -10.13 6.47 15.93
CA TRP A 165 -10.91 5.25 15.80
C TRP A 165 -10.70 4.54 14.45
N VAL A 166 -10.42 5.30 13.36
CA VAL A 166 -10.09 4.73 12.03
C VAL A 166 -8.72 4.07 12.09
N ILE A 167 -7.74 4.74 12.69
CA ILE A 167 -6.38 4.22 12.90
C ILE A 167 -6.45 2.90 13.70
N GLY A 168 -7.21 2.89 14.80
CA GLY A 168 -7.43 1.70 15.62
C GLY A 168 -8.10 0.55 14.85
N LEU A 169 -9.07 0.86 13.97
CA LEU A 169 -9.75 -0.15 13.15
C LEU A 169 -8.81 -0.78 12.12
N ILE A 170 -7.95 0.01 11.49
CA ILE A 170 -6.97 -0.46 10.52
C ILE A 170 -5.91 -1.32 11.21
N ALA A 171 -5.40 -0.89 12.37
CA ALA A 171 -4.45 -1.67 13.15
C ALA A 171 -5.05 -3.02 13.61
N ALA A 172 -6.30 -3.02 14.09
CA ALA A 172 -7.01 -4.23 14.46
C ALA A 172 -7.24 -5.16 13.26
N GLY A 173 -7.57 -4.60 12.09
CA GLY A 173 -7.73 -5.34 10.84
C GLY A 173 -6.43 -6.00 10.38
N GLY A 174 -5.32 -5.27 10.45
CA GLY A 174 -3.98 -5.80 10.13
C GLY A 174 -3.58 -6.95 11.06
N LEU A 175 -3.80 -6.77 12.37
CA LEU A 175 -3.52 -7.82 13.36
C LEU A 175 -4.40 -9.07 13.14
N ALA A 176 -5.69 -8.88 12.86
CA ALA A 176 -6.60 -9.99 12.57
C ALA A 176 -6.18 -10.74 11.32
N ALA A 177 -5.73 -10.05 10.26
CA ALA A 177 -5.21 -10.66 9.05
C ALA A 177 -3.93 -11.47 9.32
N ALA A 178 -2.99 -10.92 10.07
CA ALA A 178 -1.76 -11.60 10.47
C ALA A 178 -2.03 -12.87 11.27
N LEU A 179 -2.91 -12.80 12.27
CA LEU A 179 -3.30 -13.94 13.10
C LEU A 179 -4.02 -15.02 12.28
N SER A 180 -4.92 -14.64 11.39
CA SER A 180 -5.64 -15.60 10.54
C SER A 180 -4.70 -16.35 9.58
N THR A 181 -3.70 -15.66 9.06
CA THR A 181 -2.68 -16.25 8.18
C THR A 181 -1.73 -17.17 8.97
N GLY A 182 -1.27 -16.73 10.14
CA GLY A 182 -0.41 -17.53 11.02
C GLY A 182 -1.07 -18.81 11.51
N CYS A 183 -2.34 -18.75 11.90
CA CYS A 183 -3.09 -19.96 12.28
C CYS A 183 -3.25 -20.96 11.12
N ASN A 184 -3.47 -20.48 9.90
CA ASN A 184 -3.56 -21.37 8.73
C ASN A 184 -2.20 -22.04 8.41
N CYS A 185 -1.09 -21.34 8.55
CA CYS A 185 0.24 -21.94 8.36
C CYS A 185 0.57 -22.97 9.44
N GLY A 186 0.23 -22.72 10.71
CA GLY A 186 0.48 -23.64 11.82
C GLY A 186 -0.28 -24.96 11.74
N LEU A 187 -1.45 -24.98 11.09
CA LEU A 187 -2.26 -26.21 10.91
C LEU A 187 -1.71 -27.18 9.84
N PHE A 188 -0.78 -26.71 8.99
CA PHE A 188 -0.19 -27.55 7.93
C PHE A 188 1.20 -28.10 8.26
N TRP A 189 1.77 -27.76 9.43
CA TRP A 189 3.12 -28.19 9.86
C TRP A 189 3.12 -29.19 11.03
N ASN A 190 1.96 -29.76 11.39
CA ASN A 190 1.87 -30.82 12.42
C ASN A 190 1.44 -32.16 11.83
#